data_27ff919b0a7cfaf432390ca79b992635
#
_entry.id   27ff919b0a7cfaf432390ca79b992635
#
_cell.length_a   1.000
_cell.length_b   1.000
_cell.length_c   1.000
_cell.angle_alpha   90.00
_cell.angle_beta   90.00
_cell.angle_gamma   90.00
#
_symmetry.space_group_name_H-M   'P 1'
#
loop_
_entity.id
_entity.type
_entity.pdbx_description
1 polymer ?
#
loop_
_entity_poly.entity_id
_entity_poly.type
_entity_poly.pdbx_seq_one_letter_code
_entity_poly.pdbx_strand_id
1 'polypeptide(L)'
;MALFDGQTRYFLDINDSTVKPDVLRFRGREALSEPFKWDIEFTTPQGNIAPEQVLMKYASFRMRSGKNVHGVVTRLEWLSTTADQSHYRLTLSSRLALLEHTRQCRIFQNQSVPEVVEQVLRGYGLEGPDFEFRLERTYPARELITQWRETDLEFIRRILSEVGIYWRTEMDDSRELDVYIFADSQLHYRFDVRLPYREPSGLFDGAVESVWDVRTWHNVVTGTVATRDYNYRAAATPMDATVRVRSDAVTTGEHYRYAAPYREAGDDTDPESETESGAFYARLHHERELNKSARIHLFSNASGLTPGEVLEPQGDVITALKEGVILTLVTFQAARDSRLHVSVWGLPYTERYCFRPSEITRPEIHGTLPARVESRAKNDIYAHLDEQGRYRVRLDFDREGTAPGYSYLWLRMAKPYAGDMLGW
;
A
#
# COMPACT_ATOMS: atom_id res chain seq x y z
N MET A 1 -37.75 -20.50 5.64
CA MET A 1 -37.10 -20.62 6.96
C MET A 1 -35.97 -21.62 6.79
N ALA A 2 -34.77 -21.16 6.45
CA ALA A 2 -33.60 -22.04 6.29
C ALA A 2 -33.26 -22.57 7.68
N LEU A 3 -33.35 -23.87 7.85
CA LEU A 3 -32.84 -24.58 9.02
C LEU A 3 -31.37 -24.20 9.15
N PHE A 4 -31.03 -23.42 10.17
CA PHE A 4 -29.64 -23.21 10.55
C PHE A 4 -29.14 -24.59 11.01
N ASP A 5 -28.39 -25.21 10.12
CA ASP A 5 -27.65 -26.41 10.43
C ASP A 5 -26.72 -26.00 11.61
N GLY A 6 -26.86 -26.59 12.77
CA GLY A 6 -26.17 -26.19 14.01
C GLY A 6 -24.67 -26.38 14.00
N GLN A 7 -24.07 -26.29 12.80
CA GLN A 7 -22.65 -26.44 12.57
C GLN A 7 -21.91 -25.09 12.63
N THR A 8 -20.85 -25.02 13.38
CA THR A 8 -19.95 -23.87 13.47
C THR A 8 -19.42 -23.49 12.08
N ARG A 9 -19.58 -22.22 11.71
CA ARG A 9 -19.18 -21.69 10.39
C ARG A 9 -17.86 -20.91 10.43
N TYR A 10 -17.52 -20.39 11.59
CA TYR A 10 -16.40 -19.49 11.79
C TYR A 10 -15.54 -19.99 12.93
N PHE A 11 -14.23 -20.03 12.70
CA PHE A 11 -13.25 -20.54 13.64
C PHE A 11 -12.16 -19.49 13.86
N LEU A 12 -11.76 -19.31 15.11
CA LEU A 12 -10.65 -18.45 15.48
C LEU A 12 -9.68 -19.25 16.35
N ASP A 13 -8.48 -19.40 15.87
CA ASP A 13 -7.38 -20.06 16.60
C ASP A 13 -6.29 -19.04 16.91
N ILE A 14 -5.91 -18.91 18.16
CA ILE A 14 -4.84 -18.03 18.63
C ILE A 14 -3.66 -18.91 19.00
N ASN A 15 -2.54 -18.74 18.31
CA ASN A 15 -1.34 -19.54 18.55
C ASN A 15 -0.74 -19.25 19.93
N ASP A 16 -0.17 -20.25 20.56
CA ASP A 16 0.45 -20.15 21.89
C ASP A 16 -0.45 -19.51 22.95
N SER A 17 -1.74 -19.76 22.85
CA SER A 17 -2.75 -19.25 23.77
C SER A 17 -3.65 -20.38 24.28
N THR A 18 -4.04 -20.29 25.55
CA THR A 18 -5.03 -21.19 26.15
C THR A 18 -6.46 -20.74 25.92
N VAL A 19 -6.64 -19.55 25.35
CA VAL A 19 -7.96 -18.99 25.03
C VAL A 19 -8.61 -19.78 23.92
N LYS A 20 -9.85 -20.21 24.13
CA LYS A 20 -10.69 -20.91 23.15
C LYS A 20 -11.86 -20.02 22.76
N PRO A 21 -11.73 -19.25 21.68
CA PRO A 21 -12.80 -18.36 21.23
C PRO A 21 -13.93 -19.13 20.56
N ASP A 22 -15.13 -18.73 20.83
CA ASP A 22 -16.34 -19.13 20.10
C ASP A 22 -16.91 -17.90 19.37
N VAL A 23 -16.71 -17.82 18.06
CA VAL A 23 -16.99 -16.62 17.27
C VAL A 23 -18.47 -16.31 17.21
N LEU A 24 -18.84 -15.08 17.54
CA LEU A 24 -20.22 -14.55 17.45
C LEU A 24 -20.45 -13.79 16.15
N ARG A 25 -19.62 -12.83 15.87
CA ARG A 25 -19.71 -11.96 14.69
C ARG A 25 -18.36 -11.38 14.34
N PHE A 26 -18.25 -10.84 13.14
CA PHE A 26 -17.03 -10.19 12.70
C PHE A 26 -17.30 -9.12 11.64
N ARG A 27 -16.33 -8.22 11.50
CA ARG A 27 -16.18 -7.29 10.38
C ARG A 27 -14.75 -7.32 9.89
N GLY A 28 -14.59 -7.51 8.59
CA GLY A 28 -13.26 -7.48 7.95
C GLY A 28 -13.18 -6.36 6.92
N ARG A 29 -11.99 -5.78 6.80
CA ARG A 29 -11.65 -4.80 5.76
C ARG A 29 -10.32 -5.18 5.13
N GLU A 30 -10.32 -5.31 3.82
CA GLU A 30 -9.16 -5.56 3.00
C GLU A 30 -9.14 -4.55 1.85
N ALA A 31 -8.02 -3.89 1.61
CA ALA A 31 -7.87 -2.93 0.52
C ALA A 31 -6.48 -3.01 -0.11
N LEU A 32 -6.37 -2.61 -1.38
CA LEU A 32 -5.07 -2.45 -2.04
C LEU A 32 -4.25 -1.39 -1.31
N SER A 33 -2.98 -1.68 -1.12
CA SER A 33 -2.00 -0.78 -0.50
C SER A 33 -2.36 -0.33 0.92
N GLU A 34 -3.11 -1.17 1.64
CA GLU A 34 -3.43 -0.99 3.06
C GLU A 34 -3.28 -2.33 3.81
N PRO A 35 -2.81 -2.33 5.06
CA PRO A 35 -2.89 -3.50 5.92
C PRO A 35 -4.35 -3.88 6.15
N PHE A 36 -4.67 -5.17 6.08
CA PHE A 36 -6.00 -5.65 6.41
C PHE A 36 -6.27 -5.58 7.92
N LYS A 37 -7.55 -5.55 8.27
CA LYS A 37 -8.03 -5.49 9.65
C LYS A 37 -9.35 -6.24 9.78
N TRP A 38 -9.41 -7.14 10.77
CA TRP A 38 -10.60 -7.92 11.09
C TRP A 38 -10.94 -7.77 12.57
N ASP A 39 -12.11 -7.23 12.86
CA ASP A 39 -12.65 -7.17 14.22
C ASP A 39 -13.56 -8.37 14.43
N ILE A 40 -13.23 -9.21 15.42
CA ILE A 40 -13.90 -10.49 15.68
C ILE A 40 -14.39 -10.50 17.11
N GLU A 41 -15.71 -10.61 17.27
CA GLU A 41 -16.35 -10.79 18.57
C GLU A 41 -16.51 -12.28 18.86
N PHE A 42 -16.18 -12.67 20.08
CA PHE A 42 -16.25 -14.05 20.53
C PHE A 42 -16.64 -14.15 22.00
N THR A 43 -17.14 -15.31 22.38
CA THR A 43 -17.29 -15.70 23.76
C THR A 43 -16.27 -16.76 24.15
N THR A 44 -15.96 -16.83 25.43
CA THR A 44 -15.09 -17.84 25.99
C THR A 44 -15.54 -18.18 27.41
N PRO A 45 -15.40 -19.43 27.87
CA PRO A 45 -15.68 -19.79 29.27
C PRO A 45 -14.69 -19.20 30.24
N GLN A 46 -13.54 -18.70 29.78
CA GLN A 46 -12.50 -18.09 30.61
C GLN A 46 -12.94 -16.72 31.11
N GLY A 47 -13.02 -16.55 32.42
CA GLY A 47 -13.59 -15.36 33.04
C GLY A 47 -12.73 -14.10 32.93
N ASN A 48 -11.43 -14.22 32.80
CA ASN A 48 -10.51 -13.08 32.80
C ASN A 48 -9.30 -13.38 31.92
N ILE A 49 -9.33 -12.90 30.68
CA ILE A 49 -8.21 -13.06 29.76
C ILE A 49 -7.20 -11.95 30.04
N ALA A 50 -5.99 -12.33 30.46
CA ALA A 50 -4.89 -11.37 30.50
C ALA A 50 -4.50 -10.97 29.07
N PRO A 51 -4.31 -9.66 28.79
CA PRO A 51 -3.97 -9.19 27.43
C PRO A 51 -2.76 -9.92 26.81
N GLU A 52 -1.78 -10.28 27.61
CA GLU A 52 -0.57 -10.98 27.19
C GLU A 52 -0.84 -12.40 26.63
N GLN A 53 -2.00 -12.97 26.92
CA GLN A 53 -2.40 -14.27 26.40
C GLN A 53 -2.84 -14.20 24.93
N VAL A 54 -3.15 -13.02 24.41
CA VAL A 54 -3.66 -12.84 23.04
C VAL A 54 -2.92 -11.77 22.24
N LEU A 55 -2.51 -10.65 22.86
CA LEU A 55 -1.82 -9.57 22.14
C LEU A 55 -0.46 -10.04 21.60
N MET A 56 -0.16 -9.61 20.39
CA MET A 56 1.05 -10.00 19.64
C MET A 56 1.15 -11.49 19.31
N LYS A 57 0.09 -12.26 19.55
CA LYS A 57 0.02 -13.65 19.11
C LYS A 57 -0.43 -13.70 17.64
N TYR A 58 0.12 -14.64 16.90
CA TYR A 58 -0.42 -14.96 15.59
C TYR A 58 -1.73 -15.71 15.76
N ALA A 59 -2.67 -15.42 14.87
CA ALA A 59 -3.97 -16.05 14.90
C ALA A 59 -4.49 -16.29 13.49
N SER A 60 -5.37 -17.26 13.37
CA SER A 60 -6.01 -17.61 12.11
C SER A 60 -7.52 -17.57 12.29
N PHE A 61 -8.18 -16.82 11.45
CA PHE A 61 -9.63 -16.80 11.32
C PHE A 61 -10.02 -17.58 10.06
N ARG A 62 -10.85 -18.58 10.22
CA ARG A 62 -11.26 -19.48 9.12
C ARG A 62 -12.77 -19.49 8.96
N MET A 63 -13.21 -19.43 7.73
CA MET A 63 -14.59 -19.63 7.34
C MET A 63 -14.76 -21.01 6.71
N ARG A 64 -15.83 -21.70 7.03
CA ARG A 64 -16.15 -23.01 6.40
C ARG A 64 -16.27 -22.89 4.87
N SER A 65 -16.60 -21.71 4.35
CA SER A 65 -16.63 -21.41 2.92
C SER A 65 -15.26 -21.45 2.23
N GLY A 66 -14.16 -21.55 3.00
CA GLY A 66 -12.80 -21.72 2.50
C GLY A 66 -11.89 -20.51 2.67
N LYS A 67 -12.41 -19.35 3.09
CA LYS A 67 -11.56 -18.19 3.35
C LYS A 67 -10.78 -18.36 4.66
N ASN A 68 -9.49 -18.12 4.58
CA ASN A 68 -8.59 -18.06 5.74
C ASN A 68 -7.98 -16.67 5.84
N VAL A 69 -7.86 -16.16 7.06
CA VAL A 69 -7.19 -14.90 7.36
C VAL A 69 -6.16 -15.18 8.45
N HIS A 70 -4.89 -15.01 8.12
CA HIS A 70 -3.78 -15.18 9.04
C HIS A 70 -3.17 -13.81 9.36
N GLY A 71 -2.96 -13.53 10.62
CA GLY A 71 -2.43 -12.24 11.04
C GLY A 71 -1.96 -12.25 12.47
N VAL A 72 -1.86 -11.06 13.05
CA VAL A 72 -1.43 -10.84 14.43
C VAL A 72 -2.52 -10.10 15.20
N VAL A 73 -2.71 -10.49 16.46
CA VAL A 73 -3.69 -9.81 17.33
C VAL A 73 -3.08 -8.52 17.84
N THR A 74 -3.71 -7.41 17.49
CA THR A 74 -3.23 -6.06 17.83
C THR A 74 -4.08 -5.34 18.87
N ARG A 75 -5.28 -5.85 19.15
CA ARG A 75 -6.20 -5.25 20.13
C ARG A 75 -7.05 -6.33 20.78
N LEU A 76 -7.31 -6.17 22.07
CA LEU A 76 -8.29 -6.95 22.83
C LEU A 76 -9.20 -5.99 23.59
N GLU A 77 -10.50 -6.20 23.49
CA GLU A 77 -11.51 -5.42 24.18
C GLU A 77 -12.44 -6.38 24.94
N TRP A 78 -12.59 -6.14 26.24
CA TRP A 78 -13.60 -6.81 27.05
C TRP A 78 -14.94 -6.07 26.90
N LEU A 79 -15.99 -6.82 26.58
CA LEU A 79 -17.33 -6.28 26.35
C LEU A 79 -18.27 -6.53 27.52
N SER A 80 -18.32 -7.77 28.01
CA SER A 80 -19.17 -8.18 29.14
C SER A 80 -18.77 -9.53 29.71
N THR A 81 -19.23 -9.82 30.90
CA THR A 81 -19.09 -11.13 31.53
C THR A 81 -20.41 -11.53 32.17
N THR A 82 -20.81 -12.77 31.95
CA THR A 82 -21.93 -13.44 32.61
C THR A 82 -21.40 -14.53 33.55
N ALA A 83 -22.29 -15.25 34.23
CA ALA A 83 -21.88 -16.33 35.13
C ALA A 83 -21.11 -17.46 34.41
N ASP A 84 -21.43 -17.70 33.14
CA ASP A 84 -20.94 -18.86 32.40
C ASP A 84 -19.90 -18.53 31.32
N GLN A 85 -19.81 -17.27 30.88
CA GLN A 85 -18.93 -16.89 29.82
C GLN A 85 -18.61 -15.40 29.81
N SER A 86 -17.46 -15.06 29.18
CA SER A 86 -17.04 -13.70 28.92
C SER A 86 -17.12 -13.39 27.43
N HIS A 87 -17.44 -12.15 27.10
CA HIS A 87 -17.60 -11.64 25.76
C HIS A 87 -16.50 -10.63 25.45
N TYR A 88 -15.72 -10.90 24.43
CA TYR A 88 -14.58 -10.10 23.99
C TYR A 88 -14.68 -9.76 22.51
N ARG A 89 -13.96 -8.71 22.12
CA ARG A 89 -13.63 -8.40 20.72
C ARG A 89 -12.13 -8.32 20.59
N LEU A 90 -11.56 -8.96 19.58
CA LEU A 90 -10.17 -8.77 19.21
C LEU A 90 -10.06 -8.21 17.78
N THR A 91 -8.93 -7.58 17.51
CA THR A 91 -8.56 -7.15 16.17
C THR A 91 -7.41 -8.03 15.67
N LEU A 92 -7.67 -8.72 14.55
CA LEU A 92 -6.67 -9.46 13.79
C LEU A 92 -6.19 -8.57 12.66
N SER A 93 -4.91 -8.25 12.64
CA SER A 93 -4.34 -7.32 11.69
C SER A 93 -3.25 -7.98 10.84
N SER A 94 -3.01 -7.40 9.67
CA SER A 94 -1.80 -7.66 8.91
C SER A 94 -0.57 -7.42 9.77
N ARG A 95 0.47 -8.23 9.62
CA ARG A 95 1.77 -7.97 10.27
C ARG A 95 2.35 -6.61 9.90
N LEU A 96 2.01 -6.07 8.71
CA LEU A 96 2.40 -4.71 8.31
C LEU A 96 1.84 -3.63 9.25
N ALA A 97 0.72 -3.87 9.92
CA ALA A 97 0.18 -2.93 10.90
C ALA A 97 1.15 -2.67 12.07
N LEU A 98 2.05 -3.60 12.37
CA LEU A 98 3.07 -3.42 13.41
C LEU A 98 4.08 -2.32 13.07
N LEU A 99 4.22 -1.98 11.81
CA LEU A 99 5.10 -0.91 11.34
C LEU A 99 4.61 0.49 11.76
N GLU A 100 3.37 0.61 12.22
CA GLU A 100 2.83 1.87 12.76
C GLU A 100 3.41 2.26 14.11
N HIS A 101 4.01 1.31 14.83
CA HIS A 101 4.50 1.52 16.20
C HIS A 101 5.95 1.99 16.26
N THR A 102 6.63 2.10 15.13
CA THR A 102 7.99 2.63 15.05
C THR A 102 8.00 3.88 14.20
N ARG A 103 8.39 5.00 14.79
CA ARG A 103 8.54 6.30 14.13
C ARG A 103 10.02 6.66 14.05
N GLN A 104 10.48 7.05 12.87
CA GLN A 104 11.90 7.25 12.60
C GLN A 104 12.18 8.56 11.86
N CYS A 105 13.43 8.98 11.98
CA CYS A 105 14.08 9.94 11.09
C CYS A 105 15.35 9.25 10.58
N ARG A 106 15.33 8.79 9.33
CA ARG A 106 16.43 8.01 8.73
C ARG A 106 16.72 8.46 7.31
N ILE A 107 17.91 8.17 6.87
CA ILE A 107 18.37 8.41 5.51
C ILE A 107 18.80 7.10 4.88
N PHE A 108 18.35 6.87 3.66
CA PHE A 108 18.76 5.75 2.81
C PHE A 108 19.48 6.34 1.60
N GLN A 109 20.65 5.79 1.28
CA GLN A 109 21.51 6.33 0.21
C GLN A 109 21.78 5.27 -0.87
N ASN A 110 21.79 5.73 -2.13
CA ASN A 110 22.12 4.88 -3.28
C ASN A 110 21.30 3.60 -3.34
N GLN A 111 20.04 3.70 -3.00
CA GLN A 111 19.08 2.59 -3.00
C GLN A 111 17.84 2.98 -3.79
N SER A 112 17.26 2.00 -4.48
CA SER A 112 15.96 2.15 -5.12
C SER A 112 14.83 2.08 -4.10
N VAL A 113 13.64 2.56 -4.49
CA VAL A 113 12.45 2.45 -3.63
C VAL A 113 12.16 1.01 -3.22
N PRO A 114 12.14 0.01 -4.12
CA PRO A 114 11.95 -1.39 -3.71
C PRO A 114 13.00 -1.89 -2.73
N GLU A 115 14.28 -1.53 -2.92
CA GLU A 115 15.36 -1.93 -1.99
C GLU A 115 15.17 -1.36 -0.59
N VAL A 116 14.73 -0.10 -0.49
CA VAL A 116 14.45 0.53 0.81
C VAL A 116 13.27 -0.13 1.50
N VAL A 117 12.19 -0.42 0.77
CA VAL A 117 11.04 -1.14 1.31
C VAL A 117 11.45 -2.51 1.82
N GLU A 118 12.21 -3.25 1.03
CA GLU A 118 12.73 -4.56 1.44
C GLU A 118 13.57 -4.48 2.73
N GLN A 119 14.45 -3.49 2.82
CA GLN A 119 15.28 -3.27 4.02
C GLN A 119 14.43 -3.00 5.26
N VAL A 120 13.40 -2.19 5.14
CA VAL A 120 12.47 -1.91 6.25
C VAL A 120 11.73 -3.17 6.67
N LEU A 121 11.20 -3.94 5.71
CA LEU A 121 10.48 -5.18 5.99
C LEU A 121 11.39 -6.23 6.67
N ARG A 122 12.62 -6.39 6.21
CA ARG A 122 13.58 -7.29 6.84
C ARG A 122 13.94 -6.88 8.25
N GLY A 123 13.93 -5.59 8.55
CA GLY A 123 14.10 -5.06 9.92
C GLY A 123 13.03 -5.53 10.90
N TYR A 124 11.87 -5.98 10.41
CA TYR A 124 10.79 -6.58 11.21
C TYR A 124 10.79 -8.11 11.19
N GLY A 125 11.84 -8.71 10.66
CA GLY A 125 11.97 -10.17 10.58
C GLY A 125 11.18 -10.81 9.45
N LEU A 126 10.66 -10.03 8.49
CA LEU A 126 10.05 -10.55 7.28
C LEU A 126 11.12 -11.02 6.31
N GLU A 127 10.98 -12.25 5.83
CA GLU A 127 11.94 -12.91 4.96
C GLU A 127 11.38 -13.06 3.54
N GLY A 128 12.18 -13.60 2.61
CA GLY A 128 11.79 -13.78 1.23
C GLY A 128 10.44 -14.48 0.98
N PRO A 129 10.02 -15.49 1.78
CA PRO A 129 8.70 -16.10 1.65
C PRO A 129 7.54 -15.21 2.09
N ASP A 130 7.79 -14.12 2.82
CA ASP A 130 6.77 -13.25 3.38
C ASP A 130 6.35 -12.13 2.44
N PHE A 131 7.17 -11.80 1.45
CA PHE A 131 6.87 -10.77 0.47
C PHE A 131 7.57 -11.04 -0.86
N GLU A 132 7.00 -10.51 -1.93
CA GLU A 132 7.51 -10.64 -3.29
C GLU A 132 7.30 -9.34 -4.05
N PHE A 133 8.31 -8.92 -4.81
CA PHE A 133 8.22 -7.81 -5.76
C PHE A 133 8.05 -8.38 -7.17
N ARG A 134 6.89 -8.14 -7.78
CA ARG A 134 6.58 -8.47 -9.18
C ARG A 134 6.57 -7.19 -10.00
N LEU A 135 7.75 -6.74 -10.39
CA LEU A 135 7.95 -5.46 -11.05
C LEU A 135 8.32 -5.67 -12.52
N GLU A 136 7.61 -4.98 -13.39
CA GLU A 136 7.93 -4.93 -14.82
C GLU A 136 9.06 -3.92 -15.10
N ARG A 137 9.20 -2.90 -14.25
CA ARG A 137 10.22 -1.87 -14.38
C ARG A 137 11.40 -2.12 -13.45
N THR A 138 12.56 -1.65 -13.89
CA THR A 138 13.76 -1.54 -13.04
C THR A 138 13.82 -0.13 -12.46
N TYR A 139 13.83 -0.02 -11.16
CA TYR A 139 13.86 1.27 -10.46
C TYR A 139 15.30 1.73 -10.22
N PRO A 140 15.61 2.99 -10.54
CA PRO A 140 16.95 3.51 -10.33
C PRO A 140 17.26 3.69 -8.86
N ALA A 141 18.53 3.56 -8.52
CA ALA A 141 19.02 3.95 -7.20
C ALA A 141 18.93 5.47 -7.05
N ARG A 142 18.22 5.91 -6.01
CA ARG A 142 18.16 7.33 -5.64
C ARG A 142 19.39 7.68 -4.79
N GLU A 143 19.91 8.89 -4.96
CA GLU A 143 21.01 9.38 -4.11
C GLU A 143 20.60 9.44 -2.65
N LEU A 144 19.33 9.82 -2.40
CA LEU A 144 18.80 10.03 -1.07
C LEU A 144 17.31 9.72 -1.02
N ILE A 145 16.92 8.92 -0.04
CA ILE A 145 15.52 8.76 0.39
C ILE A 145 15.49 9.07 1.88
N THR A 146 14.66 10.03 2.28
CA THR A 146 14.56 10.46 3.67
C THR A 146 13.24 10.05 4.28
N GLN A 147 13.29 9.41 5.42
CA GLN A 147 12.16 9.24 6.33
C GLN A 147 12.22 10.36 7.36
N TRP A 148 11.16 11.16 7.46
CA TRP A 148 11.11 12.28 8.37
C TRP A 148 9.89 12.26 9.25
N ARG A 149 10.08 11.94 10.54
CA ARG A 149 9.00 11.90 11.55
C ARG A 149 7.80 11.06 11.13
N GLU A 150 8.04 10.07 10.34
CA GLU A 150 7.03 9.13 9.82
C GLU A 150 7.14 7.80 10.56
N THR A 151 6.01 7.12 10.75
CA THR A 151 6.06 5.71 11.10
C THR A 151 6.64 4.92 9.93
N ASP A 152 7.18 3.74 10.19
CA ASP A 152 7.72 2.91 9.13
C ASP A 152 6.64 2.54 8.10
N LEU A 153 5.39 2.35 8.52
CA LEU A 153 4.28 2.11 7.60
C LEU A 153 3.94 3.34 6.75
N GLU A 154 3.82 4.52 7.36
CA GLU A 154 3.60 5.78 6.63
C GLU A 154 4.70 5.99 5.59
N PHE A 155 5.95 5.74 5.97
CA PHE A 155 7.10 5.90 5.12
C PHE A 155 7.09 4.97 3.89
N ILE A 156 6.92 3.66 4.09
CA ILE A 156 6.90 2.73 2.95
C ILE A 156 5.69 2.96 2.04
N ARG A 157 4.53 3.29 2.61
CA ARG A 157 3.35 3.66 1.82
C ARG A 157 3.60 4.88 0.96
N ARG A 158 4.25 5.90 1.51
CA ARG A 158 4.58 7.12 0.78
C ARG A 158 5.52 6.85 -0.39
N ILE A 159 6.66 6.21 -0.16
CA ILE A 159 7.65 5.98 -1.22
C ILE A 159 7.13 5.03 -2.30
N LEU A 160 6.35 4.02 -1.94
CA LEU A 160 5.68 3.15 -2.91
C LEU A 160 4.65 3.93 -3.74
N SER A 161 3.87 4.83 -3.12
CA SER A 161 2.92 5.67 -3.84
C SER A 161 3.61 6.62 -4.83
N GLU A 162 4.78 7.13 -4.49
CA GLU A 162 5.56 8.01 -5.36
C GLU A 162 5.89 7.36 -6.71
N VAL A 163 6.16 6.09 -6.71
CA VAL A 163 6.53 5.32 -7.92
C VAL A 163 5.41 4.43 -8.45
N GLY A 164 4.22 4.49 -7.84
CA GLY A 164 3.03 3.80 -8.31
C GLY A 164 3.00 2.30 -8.05
N ILE A 165 3.82 1.80 -7.14
CA ILE A 165 3.79 0.42 -6.71
C ILE A 165 2.65 0.23 -5.73
N TYR A 166 1.73 -0.67 -6.04
CA TYR A 166 0.67 -1.12 -5.13
C TYR A 166 1.04 -2.46 -4.51
N TRP A 167 0.36 -2.85 -3.43
CA TRP A 167 0.46 -4.22 -2.94
C TRP A 167 -0.92 -4.81 -2.65
N ARG A 168 -0.96 -6.11 -2.71
CA ARG A 168 -2.08 -6.95 -2.30
C ARG A 168 -1.60 -8.01 -1.32
N THR A 169 -2.51 -8.56 -0.56
CA THR A 169 -2.21 -9.59 0.42
C THR A 169 -2.68 -10.96 -0.08
N GLU A 170 -1.84 -11.96 0.08
CA GLU A 170 -2.19 -13.37 -0.07
C GLU A 170 -2.02 -14.08 1.28
N MET A 171 -2.67 -15.23 1.43
CA MET A 171 -2.53 -16.05 2.62
C MET A 171 -1.72 -17.31 2.31
N ASP A 172 -0.67 -17.55 3.09
CA ASP A 172 0.08 -18.80 3.06
C ASP A 172 -0.51 -19.74 4.12
N ASP A 173 -1.41 -20.62 3.70
CA ASP A 173 -2.11 -21.53 4.61
C ASP A 173 -1.18 -22.58 5.22
N SER A 174 -0.06 -22.89 4.59
CA SER A 174 0.90 -23.87 5.11
C SER A 174 1.71 -23.32 6.28
N ARG A 175 2.05 -22.04 6.25
CA ARG A 175 2.77 -21.34 7.34
C ARG A 175 1.83 -20.57 8.27
N GLU A 176 0.55 -20.46 7.89
CA GLU A 176 -0.48 -19.67 8.59
C GLU A 176 -0.05 -18.20 8.78
N LEU A 177 0.47 -17.61 7.71
CA LEU A 177 0.94 -16.24 7.65
C LEU A 177 0.37 -15.48 6.44
N ASP A 178 0.24 -14.18 6.57
CA ASP A 178 -0.04 -13.28 5.48
C ASP A 178 1.24 -12.98 4.68
N VAL A 179 1.08 -12.83 3.38
CA VAL A 179 2.15 -12.59 2.40
C VAL A 179 1.79 -11.37 1.56
N TYR A 180 2.77 -10.55 1.20
CA TYR A 180 2.56 -9.29 0.48
C TYR A 180 3.16 -9.37 -0.91
N ILE A 181 2.34 -9.05 -1.91
CA ILE A 181 2.76 -8.98 -3.32
C ILE A 181 2.78 -7.52 -3.74
N PHE A 182 3.97 -6.99 -3.96
CA PHE A 182 4.20 -5.63 -4.46
C PHE A 182 4.30 -5.67 -5.98
N ALA A 183 3.56 -4.82 -6.68
CA ALA A 183 3.51 -4.85 -8.13
C ALA A 183 3.33 -3.43 -8.70
N ASP A 184 3.73 -3.26 -9.96
CA ASP A 184 3.68 -1.98 -10.68
C ASP A 184 2.87 -2.05 -11.98
N SER A 185 2.23 -3.17 -12.27
CA SER A 185 1.51 -3.41 -13.50
C SER A 185 0.20 -4.14 -13.29
N GLN A 186 -0.78 -3.90 -14.17
CA GLN A 186 -2.03 -4.66 -14.23
C GLN A 186 -1.83 -6.13 -14.63
N LEU A 187 -0.67 -6.49 -15.16
CA LEU A 187 -0.32 -7.87 -15.48
C LEU A 187 -0.24 -8.76 -14.23
N HIS A 188 -0.01 -8.17 -13.07
CA HIS A 188 0.12 -8.88 -11.79
C HIS A 188 -1.15 -8.89 -10.94
N TYR A 189 -2.29 -8.48 -11.50
CA TYR A 189 -3.59 -8.77 -10.89
C TYR A 189 -3.87 -10.27 -10.90
N ARG A 190 -4.80 -10.70 -10.06
CA ARG A 190 -5.31 -12.07 -10.10
C ARG A 190 -6.54 -12.11 -11.01
N PHE A 191 -6.44 -12.86 -12.09
CA PHE A 191 -7.50 -13.03 -13.07
C PHE A 191 -8.32 -14.30 -12.80
N ASP A 192 -9.32 -14.55 -13.65
CA ASP A 192 -10.17 -15.76 -13.64
C ASP A 192 -11.12 -15.88 -12.43
N VAL A 193 -11.45 -14.77 -11.80
CA VAL A 193 -12.48 -14.72 -10.77
C VAL A 193 -13.82 -14.42 -11.44
N ARG A 194 -14.69 -15.43 -11.52
CA ARG A 194 -15.97 -15.35 -12.22
C ARG A 194 -17.10 -15.69 -11.27
N LEU A 195 -18.10 -14.81 -11.22
CA LEU A 195 -19.31 -15.00 -10.42
C LEU A 195 -20.53 -14.62 -11.23
N PRO A 196 -21.65 -15.36 -11.09
CA PRO A 196 -22.89 -14.99 -11.75
C PRO A 196 -23.43 -13.68 -11.18
N TYR A 197 -23.89 -12.80 -12.08
CA TYR A 197 -24.67 -11.63 -11.73
C TYR A 197 -26.14 -12.02 -11.58
N ARG A 198 -26.73 -11.70 -10.44
CA ARG A 198 -28.13 -12.03 -10.15
C ARG A 198 -28.77 -10.86 -9.42
N GLU A 199 -29.86 -10.33 -9.97
CA GLU A 199 -30.68 -9.38 -9.25
C GLU A 199 -31.36 -10.07 -8.03
N PRO A 200 -31.42 -9.39 -6.88
CA PRO A 200 -32.10 -9.93 -5.72
C PRO A 200 -33.59 -10.12 -6.01
N SER A 201 -34.03 -11.35 -6.12
CA SER A 201 -35.47 -11.71 -6.15
C SER A 201 -35.85 -12.31 -4.82
N GLY A 202 -37.13 -12.22 -4.46
CA GLY A 202 -37.64 -12.83 -3.22
C GLY A 202 -37.46 -14.35 -3.13
N LEU A 203 -37.03 -14.98 -4.23
CA LEU A 203 -36.71 -16.40 -4.36
C LEU A 203 -35.20 -16.67 -4.38
N PHE A 204 -34.38 -15.69 -3.97
CA PHE A 204 -32.93 -15.81 -4.00
C PHE A 204 -32.45 -16.97 -3.12
N ASP A 205 -31.87 -17.96 -3.75
CA ASP A 205 -31.17 -19.04 -3.06
C ASP A 205 -29.76 -18.58 -2.71
N GLY A 206 -29.53 -18.21 -1.45
CA GLY A 206 -28.22 -17.77 -0.97
C GLY A 206 -27.14 -18.86 -0.94
N ALA A 207 -27.42 -20.06 -1.48
CA ALA A 207 -26.44 -21.14 -1.57
C ALA A 207 -25.43 -20.96 -2.71
N VAL A 208 -25.79 -20.18 -3.74
CA VAL A 208 -24.91 -19.92 -4.89
C VAL A 208 -24.17 -18.60 -4.71
N GLU A 209 -22.85 -18.63 -4.77
CA GLU A 209 -22.03 -17.42 -4.78
C GLU A 209 -22.33 -16.57 -6.01
N SER A 210 -22.64 -15.31 -5.81
CA SER A 210 -23.06 -14.39 -6.86
C SER A 210 -22.78 -12.94 -6.49
N VAL A 211 -22.97 -12.04 -7.43
CA VAL A 211 -22.90 -10.59 -7.24
C VAL A 211 -24.22 -9.93 -7.61
N TRP A 212 -24.56 -8.85 -6.93
CA TRP A 212 -25.82 -8.13 -7.12
C TRP A 212 -25.72 -6.66 -6.71
N ASP A 213 -26.78 -5.90 -6.93
CA ASP A 213 -26.94 -4.48 -6.57
C ASP A 213 -25.74 -3.64 -7.02
N VAL A 214 -25.45 -3.73 -8.31
CA VAL A 214 -24.32 -3.01 -8.91
C VAL A 214 -24.65 -1.54 -9.07
N ARG A 215 -23.75 -0.68 -8.61
CA ARG A 215 -23.81 0.78 -8.81
C ARG A 215 -22.53 1.26 -9.43
N THR A 216 -22.64 2.22 -10.32
CA THR A 216 -21.51 2.82 -11.01
C THR A 216 -21.56 4.33 -10.94
N TRP A 217 -20.39 4.93 -10.84
CA TRP A 217 -20.19 6.38 -10.92
C TRP A 217 -19.21 6.67 -12.05
N HIS A 218 -19.50 7.67 -12.85
CA HIS A 218 -18.63 8.13 -13.91
C HIS A 218 -18.39 9.61 -13.75
N ASN A 219 -17.14 10.03 -13.80
CA ASN A 219 -16.72 11.40 -13.55
C ASN A 219 -15.88 11.91 -14.70
N VAL A 220 -16.00 13.19 -15.01
CA VAL A 220 -15.04 13.89 -15.86
C VAL A 220 -13.74 14.05 -15.07
N VAL A 221 -12.62 13.71 -15.70
CA VAL A 221 -11.29 13.79 -15.08
C VAL A 221 -10.32 14.55 -15.97
N THR A 222 -9.13 14.84 -15.43
CA THR A 222 -8.08 15.56 -16.14
C THR A 222 -7.60 14.81 -17.38
N GLY A 223 -7.45 15.53 -18.48
CA GLY A 223 -7.10 14.97 -19.80
C GLY A 223 -5.60 14.78 -20.02
N THR A 224 -4.78 15.66 -19.46
CA THR A 224 -3.31 15.62 -19.59
C THR A 224 -2.63 16.00 -18.29
N VAL A 225 -1.42 15.51 -18.09
CA VAL A 225 -0.54 15.93 -17.00
C VAL A 225 0.76 16.43 -17.59
N ALA A 226 1.14 17.64 -17.22
CA ALA A 226 2.43 18.25 -17.56
C ALA A 226 3.29 18.36 -16.29
N THR A 227 4.56 18.02 -16.42
CA THR A 227 5.55 18.14 -15.35
C THR A 227 6.72 18.99 -15.82
N ARG A 228 7.33 19.69 -14.88
CA ARG A 228 8.60 20.39 -15.10
C ARG A 228 9.43 20.31 -13.83
N ASP A 229 10.71 20.10 -14.00
CA ASP A 229 11.69 20.19 -12.92
C ASP A 229 12.92 20.96 -13.39
N TYR A 230 13.83 21.22 -12.48
CA TYR A 230 15.09 21.88 -12.73
C TYR A 230 16.26 21.04 -12.21
N ASN A 231 17.16 20.66 -13.11
CA ASN A 231 18.39 19.97 -12.74
C ASN A 231 19.58 20.92 -12.87
N TYR A 232 20.11 21.37 -11.75
CA TYR A 232 21.25 22.28 -11.73
C TYR A 232 22.51 21.69 -12.37
N ARG A 233 22.61 20.35 -12.45
CA ARG A 233 23.74 19.67 -13.09
C ARG A 233 23.70 19.75 -14.62
N ALA A 234 22.53 19.98 -15.16
CA ALA A 234 22.24 20.10 -16.58
C ALA A 234 21.29 21.28 -16.83
N ALA A 235 21.64 22.45 -16.32
CA ALA A 235 20.77 23.62 -16.22
C ALA A 235 20.21 24.11 -17.58
N ALA A 236 20.89 23.83 -18.69
CA ALA A 236 20.45 24.19 -20.03
C ALA A 236 19.54 23.12 -20.69
N THR A 237 19.38 21.97 -20.07
CA THR A 237 18.56 20.88 -20.62
C THR A 237 17.09 21.08 -20.25
N PRO A 238 16.17 21.11 -21.23
CA PRO A 238 14.75 21.17 -20.92
C PRO A 238 14.30 19.99 -20.08
N MET A 239 13.46 20.27 -19.07
CA MET A 239 12.98 19.28 -18.10
C MET A 239 11.45 19.25 -18.09
N ASP A 240 10.84 19.31 -19.25
CA ASP A 240 9.40 19.28 -19.42
C ASP A 240 8.94 17.91 -19.93
N ALA A 241 7.81 17.46 -19.47
CA ALA A 241 7.11 16.30 -20.03
C ALA A 241 5.60 16.51 -19.94
N THR A 242 4.86 16.14 -20.98
CA THR A 242 3.41 16.20 -21.03
C THR A 242 2.88 14.88 -21.52
N VAL A 243 2.08 14.21 -20.71
CA VAL A 243 1.57 12.86 -21.01
C VAL A 243 0.05 12.85 -21.01
N ARG A 244 -0.49 12.13 -21.99
CA ARG A 244 -1.89 11.75 -22.07
C ARG A 244 -1.99 10.25 -22.24
N VAL A 245 -2.39 9.56 -21.20
CA VAL A 245 -2.63 8.11 -21.24
C VAL A 245 -3.91 7.84 -22.03
N ARG A 246 -3.85 6.88 -22.94
CA ARG A 246 -5.00 6.48 -23.73
C ARG A 246 -6.07 5.83 -22.85
N SER A 247 -7.30 6.33 -22.94
CA SER A 247 -8.45 5.80 -22.20
C SER A 247 -9.75 6.13 -22.91
N ASP A 248 -10.83 5.49 -22.46
CA ASP A 248 -12.19 5.80 -22.90
C ASP A 248 -12.90 6.79 -21.94
N ALA A 249 -12.17 7.33 -20.96
CA ALA A 249 -12.69 8.30 -20.00
C ALA A 249 -13.01 9.62 -20.67
N VAL A 250 -14.06 10.30 -20.20
CA VAL A 250 -14.36 11.68 -20.57
C VAL A 250 -13.42 12.59 -19.80
N THR A 251 -12.58 13.31 -20.51
CA THR A 251 -11.51 14.11 -19.92
C THR A 251 -11.55 15.56 -20.41
N THR A 252 -11.01 16.46 -19.58
CA THR A 252 -10.79 17.86 -19.92
C THR A 252 -9.64 18.43 -19.10
N GLY A 253 -9.00 19.47 -19.63
CA GLY A 253 -7.99 20.26 -18.92
C GLY A 253 -6.64 19.58 -18.75
N GLU A 254 -5.78 20.26 -18.03
CA GLU A 254 -4.40 19.87 -17.77
C GLU A 254 -4.05 20.08 -16.30
N HIS A 255 -3.38 19.10 -15.71
CA HIS A 255 -2.69 19.26 -14.42
C HIS A 255 -1.21 19.56 -14.67
N TYR A 256 -0.78 20.75 -14.28
CA TYR A 256 0.63 21.13 -14.30
C TYR A 256 1.27 20.93 -12.94
N ARG A 257 2.39 20.22 -12.91
CA ARG A 257 3.16 19.93 -11.69
C ARG A 257 4.57 20.46 -11.84
N TYR A 258 4.91 21.44 -11.02
CA TYR A 258 6.25 22.01 -10.95
C TYR A 258 7.05 21.42 -9.80
N ALA A 259 8.37 21.24 -10.02
CA ALA A 259 9.30 20.68 -9.04
C ALA A 259 8.95 19.23 -8.60
N ALA A 260 8.38 18.45 -9.50
CA ALA A 260 8.35 17.00 -9.32
C ALA A 260 9.79 16.49 -9.50
N PRO A 261 10.43 15.90 -8.46
CA PRO A 261 11.86 15.62 -8.49
C PRO A 261 12.19 14.47 -9.45
N TYR A 262 12.87 14.78 -10.53
CA TYR A 262 13.43 13.82 -11.48
C TYR A 262 14.70 14.36 -12.11
N ARG A 263 15.54 13.50 -12.67
CA ARG A 263 16.82 13.87 -13.26
C ARG A 263 16.76 14.15 -14.75
N GLU A 264 15.86 13.46 -15.43
CA GLU A 264 15.69 13.47 -16.88
C GLU A 264 14.23 13.62 -17.23
N ALA A 265 13.94 14.32 -18.32
CA ALA A 265 12.56 14.48 -18.78
C ALA A 265 11.94 13.17 -19.29
N GLY A 266 12.75 12.34 -19.95
CA GLY A 266 12.28 11.13 -20.61
C GLY A 266 11.53 11.43 -21.92
N ASP A 267 11.11 10.39 -22.63
CA ASP A 267 10.28 10.51 -23.82
C ASP A 267 8.79 10.43 -23.42
N ASP A 268 8.10 11.55 -23.51
CA ASP A 268 6.69 11.66 -23.12
C ASP A 268 5.72 11.03 -24.14
N THR A 269 6.23 10.64 -25.31
CA THR A 269 5.47 9.88 -26.31
C THR A 269 5.60 8.38 -26.14
N ASP A 270 6.61 7.91 -25.38
CA ASP A 270 6.87 6.50 -25.15
C ASP A 270 6.21 6.04 -23.82
N PRO A 271 5.24 5.11 -23.88
CA PRO A 271 4.65 4.53 -22.67
C PRO A 271 5.65 3.80 -21.76
N GLU A 272 6.77 3.34 -22.35
CA GLU A 272 7.85 2.65 -21.65
C GLU A 272 9.05 3.57 -21.33
N SER A 273 8.80 4.88 -21.30
CA SER A 273 9.80 5.87 -20.92
C SER A 273 10.57 5.49 -19.63
N GLU A 274 11.79 6.00 -19.52
CA GLU A 274 12.67 5.67 -18.41
C GLU A 274 12.01 5.83 -17.04
N THR A 275 12.18 4.83 -16.21
CA THR A 275 11.59 4.79 -14.87
C THR A 275 12.10 5.95 -14.01
N GLU A 276 11.18 6.65 -13.36
CA GLU A 276 11.43 7.86 -12.57
C GLU A 276 11.91 9.07 -13.39
N SER A 277 11.69 9.07 -14.69
CA SER A 277 11.81 10.28 -15.53
C SER A 277 10.60 11.20 -15.36
N GLY A 278 10.65 12.41 -15.91
CA GLY A 278 9.52 13.34 -15.94
C GLY A 278 8.31 12.74 -16.63
N ALA A 279 8.51 12.07 -17.77
CA ALA A 279 7.47 11.37 -18.50
C ALA A 279 6.85 10.22 -17.69
N PHE A 280 7.65 9.45 -16.99
CA PHE A 280 7.17 8.40 -16.09
C PHE A 280 6.25 8.97 -15.00
N TYR A 281 6.66 10.04 -14.33
CA TYR A 281 5.84 10.66 -13.27
C TYR A 281 4.58 11.31 -13.84
N ALA A 282 4.66 11.97 -14.99
CA ALA A 282 3.49 12.56 -15.65
C ALA A 282 2.46 11.47 -16.01
N ARG A 283 2.92 10.34 -16.54
CA ARG A 283 2.08 9.18 -16.83
C ARG A 283 1.43 8.62 -15.56
N LEU A 284 2.20 8.44 -14.51
CA LEU A 284 1.73 7.93 -13.23
C LEU A 284 0.64 8.82 -12.62
N HIS A 285 0.84 10.13 -12.65
CA HIS A 285 -0.16 11.08 -12.17
C HIS A 285 -1.42 11.07 -13.03
N HIS A 286 -1.29 10.91 -14.34
CA HIS A 286 -2.45 10.80 -15.22
C HIS A 286 -3.21 9.49 -14.99
N GLU A 287 -2.53 8.38 -14.76
CA GLU A 287 -3.17 7.13 -14.38
C GLU A 287 -4.00 7.28 -13.09
N ARG A 288 -3.48 8.00 -12.08
CA ARG A 288 -4.23 8.32 -10.86
C ARG A 288 -5.50 9.12 -11.14
N GLU A 289 -5.43 10.09 -12.04
CA GLU A 289 -6.62 10.83 -12.46
C GLU A 289 -7.62 9.92 -13.19
N LEU A 290 -7.16 9.06 -14.08
CA LEU A 290 -8.00 8.08 -14.77
C LEU A 290 -8.63 7.06 -13.81
N ASN A 291 -7.97 6.70 -12.72
CA ASN A 291 -8.55 5.84 -11.67
C ASN A 291 -9.79 6.47 -11.01
N LYS A 292 -9.96 7.79 -11.11
CA LYS A 292 -11.12 8.51 -10.57
C LYS A 292 -12.27 8.61 -11.58
N SER A 293 -12.05 8.23 -12.84
CA SER A 293 -13.03 8.37 -13.92
C SER A 293 -14.27 7.52 -13.75
N ALA A 294 -14.11 6.34 -13.17
CA ALA A 294 -15.23 5.45 -12.90
C ALA A 294 -15.00 4.68 -11.59
N ARG A 295 -16.10 4.40 -10.91
CA ARG A 295 -16.11 3.64 -9.67
C ARG A 295 -17.27 2.68 -9.68
N ILE A 296 -17.05 1.48 -9.17
CA ILE A 296 -18.03 0.40 -9.13
C ILE A 296 -18.19 -0.05 -7.69
N HIS A 297 -19.44 -0.21 -7.28
CA HIS A 297 -19.80 -0.84 -6.02
C HIS A 297 -20.77 -1.99 -6.28
N LEU A 298 -20.56 -3.11 -5.62
CA LEU A 298 -21.45 -4.24 -5.70
C LEU A 298 -21.46 -5.03 -4.38
N PHE A 299 -22.45 -5.88 -4.21
CA PHE A 299 -22.55 -6.80 -3.10
C PHE A 299 -22.35 -8.24 -3.56
N SER A 300 -21.93 -9.08 -2.64
CA SER A 300 -21.74 -10.51 -2.86
C SER A 300 -21.91 -11.31 -1.57
N ASN A 301 -22.03 -12.61 -1.71
CA ASN A 301 -21.95 -13.59 -0.63
C ASN A 301 -20.70 -14.49 -0.76
N ALA A 302 -19.82 -14.17 -1.72
CA ALA A 302 -18.59 -14.93 -1.94
C ALA A 302 -17.50 -14.49 -0.96
N SER A 303 -17.06 -15.40 -0.09
CA SER A 303 -16.03 -15.13 0.91
C SER A 303 -14.63 -15.02 0.32
N GLY A 304 -14.40 -15.57 -0.86
CA GLY A 304 -13.08 -15.63 -1.52
C GLY A 304 -12.64 -14.34 -2.21
N LEU A 305 -13.51 -13.32 -2.29
CA LEU A 305 -13.14 -12.06 -2.97
C LEU A 305 -12.08 -11.29 -2.18
N THR A 306 -11.00 -10.90 -2.87
CA THR A 306 -9.90 -10.14 -2.28
C THR A 306 -9.47 -8.99 -3.20
N PRO A 307 -8.96 -7.87 -2.64
CA PRO A 307 -8.40 -6.79 -3.45
C PRO A 307 -7.25 -7.27 -4.34
N GLY A 308 -7.19 -6.73 -5.55
CA GLY A 308 -6.21 -7.14 -6.55
C GLY A 308 -6.69 -8.24 -7.50
N GLU A 309 -7.88 -8.77 -7.27
CA GLU A 309 -8.55 -9.69 -8.19
C GLU A 309 -9.35 -8.90 -9.24
N VAL A 310 -9.37 -9.43 -10.45
CA VAL A 310 -10.27 -8.97 -11.52
C VAL A 310 -11.49 -9.87 -11.53
N LEU A 311 -12.60 -9.32 -11.07
CA LEU A 311 -13.89 -10.00 -11.05
C LEU A 311 -14.61 -9.82 -12.39
N GLU A 312 -14.97 -10.92 -13.02
CA GLU A 312 -15.78 -10.95 -14.23
C GLU A 312 -17.22 -11.43 -13.89
N PRO A 313 -18.17 -10.51 -13.70
CA PRO A 313 -19.57 -10.90 -13.51
C PRO A 313 -20.13 -11.56 -14.76
N GLN A 314 -20.82 -12.70 -14.58
CA GLN A 314 -21.37 -13.51 -15.67
C GLN A 314 -22.88 -13.30 -15.79
N GLY A 315 -23.36 -13.11 -17.03
CA GLY A 315 -24.77 -12.91 -17.33
C GLY A 315 -25.03 -11.60 -18.09
N ASP A 316 -26.25 -11.09 -17.96
CA ASP A 316 -26.64 -9.82 -18.59
C ASP A 316 -26.18 -8.65 -17.73
N VAL A 317 -24.95 -8.24 -17.94
CA VAL A 317 -24.31 -7.18 -17.19
C VAL A 317 -24.22 -5.88 -17.98
N ILE A 318 -24.19 -4.76 -17.26
CA ILE A 318 -24.00 -3.43 -17.86
C ILE A 318 -22.62 -3.31 -18.51
N THR A 319 -22.50 -2.41 -19.47
CA THR A 319 -21.27 -2.23 -20.27
C THR A 319 -20.03 -1.98 -19.41
N ALA A 320 -20.18 -1.21 -18.32
CA ALA A 320 -19.07 -0.90 -17.41
C ALA A 320 -18.42 -2.11 -16.73
N LEU A 321 -19.09 -3.26 -16.69
CA LEU A 321 -18.61 -4.50 -16.06
C LEU A 321 -18.07 -5.53 -17.05
N LYS A 322 -18.25 -5.31 -18.38
CA LYS A 322 -17.95 -6.33 -19.39
C LYS A 322 -16.50 -6.77 -19.43
N GLU A 323 -15.58 -5.85 -19.22
CA GLU A 323 -14.14 -6.11 -19.22
C GLU A 323 -13.63 -6.59 -17.86
N GLY A 324 -14.51 -6.68 -16.85
CA GLY A 324 -14.18 -7.03 -15.49
C GLY A 324 -13.98 -5.81 -14.58
N VAL A 325 -13.85 -6.10 -13.30
CA VAL A 325 -13.68 -5.12 -12.22
C VAL A 325 -12.43 -5.46 -11.43
N ILE A 326 -11.48 -4.54 -11.36
CA ILE A 326 -10.36 -4.67 -10.42
C ILE A 326 -10.84 -4.28 -9.02
N LEU A 327 -10.77 -5.22 -8.08
CA LEU A 327 -11.21 -5.03 -6.71
C LEU A 327 -10.17 -4.21 -5.93
N THR A 328 -10.60 -3.08 -5.38
CA THR A 328 -9.73 -2.18 -4.61
C THR A 328 -9.99 -2.22 -3.13
N LEU A 329 -11.22 -2.51 -2.74
CA LEU A 329 -11.66 -2.59 -1.34
C LEU A 329 -12.75 -3.63 -1.20
N VAL A 330 -12.59 -4.54 -0.26
CA VAL A 330 -13.60 -5.54 0.09
C VAL A 330 -13.84 -5.50 1.59
N THR A 331 -15.09 -5.41 1.99
CA THR A 331 -15.50 -5.51 3.38
C THR A 331 -16.39 -6.72 3.59
N PHE A 332 -16.23 -7.34 4.74
CA PHE A 332 -16.94 -8.57 5.12
C PHE A 332 -17.66 -8.34 6.44
N GLN A 333 -18.87 -8.83 6.56
CA GLN A 333 -19.53 -8.93 7.84
C GLN A 333 -20.47 -10.11 7.91
N ALA A 334 -20.52 -10.74 9.03
CA ALA A 334 -21.49 -11.76 9.37
C ALA A 334 -21.61 -11.91 10.89
N ALA A 335 -22.66 -12.59 11.30
CA ALA A 335 -22.86 -13.09 12.65
C ALA A 335 -23.23 -14.57 12.58
N ARG A 336 -23.21 -15.25 13.73
CA ARG A 336 -23.58 -16.66 13.83
C ARG A 336 -24.98 -16.94 13.29
N ASP A 337 -25.90 -16.00 13.49
CA ASP A 337 -27.31 -16.05 13.12
C ASP A 337 -27.63 -15.30 11.82
N SER A 338 -26.64 -14.74 11.13
CA SER A 338 -26.81 -14.01 9.89
C SER A 338 -25.95 -14.55 8.77
N ARG A 339 -26.31 -14.19 7.53
CA ARG A 339 -25.55 -14.56 6.34
C ARG A 339 -24.33 -13.65 6.19
N LEU A 340 -23.31 -14.19 5.51
CA LEU A 340 -22.15 -13.41 5.09
C LEU A 340 -22.59 -12.33 4.09
N HIS A 341 -22.23 -11.09 4.38
CA HIS A 341 -22.44 -9.94 3.53
C HIS A 341 -21.09 -9.36 3.12
N VAL A 342 -20.84 -9.34 1.82
CA VAL A 342 -19.60 -8.82 1.24
C VAL A 342 -19.92 -7.58 0.42
N SER A 343 -19.25 -6.47 0.73
CA SER A 343 -19.33 -5.21 -0.02
C SER A 343 -18.03 -4.99 -0.77
N VAL A 344 -18.13 -4.72 -2.05
CA VAL A 344 -16.97 -4.65 -2.95
C VAL A 344 -16.94 -3.30 -3.66
N TRP A 345 -15.81 -2.64 -3.60
CA TRP A 345 -15.48 -1.47 -4.38
C TRP A 345 -14.40 -1.80 -5.39
N GLY A 346 -14.53 -1.25 -6.58
CA GLY A 346 -13.55 -1.47 -7.62
C GLY A 346 -13.61 -0.44 -8.73
N LEU A 347 -12.74 -0.66 -9.71
CA LEU A 347 -12.63 0.15 -10.92
C LEU A 347 -12.86 -0.76 -12.12
N PRO A 348 -13.38 -0.26 -13.25
CA PRO A 348 -13.38 -1.04 -14.49
C PRO A 348 -11.96 -1.47 -14.84
N TYR A 349 -11.78 -2.77 -15.10
CA TYR A 349 -10.50 -3.26 -15.58
C TYR A 349 -10.21 -2.73 -16.98
N THR A 350 -8.96 -2.36 -17.22
CA THR A 350 -8.44 -2.02 -18.54
C THR A 350 -7.00 -2.50 -18.67
N GLU A 351 -6.60 -2.91 -19.87
CA GLU A 351 -5.22 -3.26 -20.19
C GLU A 351 -4.34 -2.04 -20.47
N ARG A 352 -4.93 -0.83 -20.55
CA ARG A 352 -4.25 0.39 -20.96
C ARG A 352 -3.52 1.10 -19.83
N TYR A 353 -3.99 0.93 -18.60
CA TYR A 353 -3.37 1.52 -17.41
C TYR A 353 -3.68 0.72 -16.15
N CYS A 354 -2.88 0.95 -15.14
CA CYS A 354 -2.93 0.24 -13.86
C CYS A 354 -3.64 1.05 -12.78
N PHE A 355 -4.16 0.36 -11.77
CA PHE A 355 -4.47 1.00 -10.49
C PHE A 355 -3.20 1.57 -9.89
N ARG A 356 -3.26 2.82 -9.45
CA ARG A 356 -2.15 3.47 -8.72
C ARG A 356 -2.63 3.90 -7.34
N PRO A 357 -1.87 3.61 -6.28
CA PRO A 357 -2.20 4.14 -4.97
C PRO A 357 -2.20 5.67 -5.00
N SER A 358 -3.07 6.27 -4.20
CA SER A 358 -3.11 7.73 -4.06
C SER A 358 -1.77 8.24 -3.59
N GLU A 359 -1.31 9.34 -4.18
CA GLU A 359 -0.08 10.00 -3.76
C GLU A 359 -0.20 10.46 -2.30
N ILE A 360 0.80 10.12 -1.52
CA ILE A 360 0.93 10.59 -0.14
C ILE A 360 1.93 11.74 -0.15
N THR A 361 1.51 12.89 0.37
CA THR A 361 2.35 14.10 0.42
C THR A 361 3.61 13.86 1.25
N ARG A 362 4.76 14.28 0.71
CA ARG A 362 6.02 14.23 1.45
C ARG A 362 5.94 15.13 2.68
N PRO A 363 6.49 14.68 3.82
CA PRO A 363 6.66 15.57 4.94
C PRO A 363 7.69 16.66 4.59
N GLU A 364 7.43 17.86 5.07
CA GLU A 364 8.31 19.00 4.87
C GLU A 364 9.14 19.29 6.12
N ILE A 365 10.40 19.63 5.90
CA ILE A 365 11.29 20.08 6.97
C ILE A 365 11.35 21.59 6.90
N HIS A 366 10.73 22.27 7.85
CA HIS A 366 10.71 23.71 7.96
C HIS A 366 11.93 24.22 8.76
N GLY A 367 12.59 25.24 8.26
CA GLY A 367 13.75 25.84 8.89
C GLY A 367 15.07 25.14 8.55
N THR A 368 15.98 25.12 9.51
CA THR A 368 17.34 24.60 9.36
C THR A 368 17.53 23.34 10.23
N LEU A 369 18.41 22.47 9.76
CA LEU A 369 18.83 21.29 10.51
C LEU A 369 20.31 21.41 10.85
N PRO A 370 20.73 21.03 12.08
CA PRO A 370 22.14 20.92 12.41
C PRO A 370 22.79 19.76 11.66
N ALA A 371 24.00 19.99 11.19
CA ALA A 371 24.79 18.98 10.50
C ALA A 371 26.25 19.13 10.87
N ARG A 372 27.02 18.06 10.77
CA ARG A 372 28.44 18.06 10.95
C ARG A 372 29.14 17.88 9.60
N VAL A 373 30.09 18.72 9.30
CA VAL A 373 30.94 18.52 8.14
C VAL A 373 31.86 17.33 8.40
N GLU A 374 31.93 16.42 7.45
CA GLU A 374 32.73 15.21 7.53
C GLU A 374 34.06 15.37 6.78
N SER A 375 35.05 14.62 7.26
CA SER A 375 36.34 14.46 6.60
C SER A 375 36.51 13.03 6.08
N ARG A 376 37.51 12.81 5.22
CA ARG A 376 37.82 11.51 4.64
C ARG A 376 38.30 10.48 5.67
N ALA A 377 39.05 10.99 6.66
CA ALA A 377 39.63 10.14 7.68
C ALA A 377 39.44 10.77 9.08
N LYS A 378 39.52 9.93 10.11
CA LYS A 378 39.47 10.39 11.49
C LYS A 378 40.63 11.35 11.75
N ASN A 379 40.32 12.50 12.35
CA ASN A 379 41.27 13.58 12.67
C ASN A 379 41.88 14.32 11.47
N ASP A 380 41.29 14.20 10.30
CA ASP A 380 41.61 15.06 9.19
C ASP A 380 41.11 16.49 9.47
N ILE A 381 41.92 17.48 9.20
CA ILE A 381 41.57 18.90 9.40
C ILE A 381 40.80 19.49 8.20
N TYR A 382 40.78 18.79 7.09
CA TYR A 382 40.12 19.24 5.85
C TYR A 382 38.77 18.60 5.66
N ALA A 383 37.80 19.42 5.25
CA ALA A 383 36.49 18.93 4.85
C ALA A 383 36.60 18.02 3.61
N HIS A 384 35.74 17.00 3.56
CA HIS A 384 35.60 16.17 2.37
C HIS A 384 34.74 16.91 1.34
N LEU A 385 35.40 17.33 0.25
CA LEU A 385 34.77 18.01 -0.88
C LEU A 385 34.74 17.09 -2.10
N ASP A 386 33.70 17.23 -2.91
CA ASP A 386 33.66 16.63 -4.24
C ASP A 386 34.20 17.60 -5.31
N GLU A 387 34.22 17.15 -6.57
CA GLU A 387 34.69 17.94 -7.71
C GLU A 387 33.86 19.21 -7.97
N GLN A 388 32.66 19.27 -7.44
CA GLN A 388 31.74 20.42 -7.55
C GLN A 388 31.80 21.35 -6.34
N GLY A 389 32.74 21.10 -5.42
CA GLY A 389 32.89 21.89 -4.20
C GLY A 389 31.79 21.73 -3.18
N ARG A 390 31.02 20.63 -3.24
CA ARG A 390 30.02 20.31 -2.25
C ARG A 390 30.69 19.70 -1.02
N TYR A 391 30.14 20.01 0.14
CA TYR A 391 30.59 19.47 1.42
C TYR A 391 29.87 18.18 1.73
N ARG A 392 30.61 17.20 2.19
CA ARG A 392 30.01 16.00 2.77
C ARG A 392 29.65 16.26 4.22
N VAL A 393 28.36 16.03 4.55
CA VAL A 393 27.82 16.30 5.88
C VAL A 393 27.08 15.13 6.43
N ARG A 394 27.09 15.01 7.74
CA ARG A 394 26.25 14.13 8.51
C ARG A 394 25.17 14.94 9.21
N LEU A 395 23.90 14.59 8.98
CA LEU A 395 22.80 15.24 9.66
C LEU A 395 22.70 14.74 11.12
N ASP A 396 22.43 15.65 12.03
CA ASP A 396 22.41 15.36 13.46
C ASP A 396 21.32 14.35 13.86
N PHE A 397 20.20 14.35 13.18
CA PHE A 397 19.11 13.41 13.48
C PHE A 397 19.42 11.96 13.08
N ASP A 398 20.41 11.72 12.25
CA ASP A 398 20.76 10.39 11.81
C ASP A 398 21.50 9.62 12.92
N ARG A 399 20.86 8.57 13.44
CA ARG A 399 21.41 7.72 14.49
C ARG A 399 22.20 6.52 13.97
N GLU A 400 22.17 6.28 12.67
CA GLU A 400 22.92 5.19 12.06
C GLU A 400 24.41 5.50 12.13
N GLY A 401 25.14 4.67 12.86
CA GLY A 401 26.56 4.87 13.10
C GLY A 401 27.40 4.47 11.89
N THR A 402 27.78 5.41 11.05
CA THR A 402 28.77 5.18 9.99
C THR A 402 30.14 5.73 10.40
N ALA A 403 31.18 5.07 9.89
CA ALA A 403 32.54 5.53 10.09
C ALA A 403 32.76 6.92 9.45
N PRO A 404 33.64 7.78 10.04
CA PRO A 404 34.00 9.05 9.43
C PRO A 404 34.43 8.88 7.97
N GLY A 405 34.01 9.82 7.12
CA GLY A 405 34.30 9.80 5.68
C GLY A 405 33.31 9.00 4.82
N TYR A 406 32.36 8.32 5.42
CA TYR A 406 31.36 7.49 4.72
C TYR A 406 29.92 7.97 4.90
N SER A 407 29.68 9.11 5.45
CA SER A 407 28.34 9.68 5.57
C SER A 407 28.08 10.71 4.46
N TYR A 408 27.01 10.99 4.20
CA TYR A 408 25.65 10.88 3.97
C TYR A 408 25.20 11.79 2.85
N LEU A 409 25.45 13.11 2.94
CA LEU A 409 24.93 14.09 2.00
C LEU A 409 26.03 14.96 1.42
N TRP A 410 25.96 15.16 0.12
CA TRP A 410 26.70 16.22 -0.54
C TRP A 410 25.83 17.47 -0.59
N LEU A 411 26.19 18.50 0.16
CA LEU A 411 25.51 19.79 0.22
C LEU A 411 26.31 20.90 -0.38
N ARG A 412 25.68 21.74 -1.17
CA ARG A 412 26.27 22.96 -1.67
C ARG A 412 26.38 23.98 -0.52
N MET A 413 27.48 24.66 -0.43
CA MET A 413 27.63 25.81 0.47
C MET A 413 26.77 26.97 -0.05
N ALA A 414 26.02 27.60 0.83
CA ALA A 414 25.38 28.87 0.52
C ALA A 414 26.45 29.95 0.41
N LYS A 415 26.56 30.59 -0.76
CA LYS A 415 27.50 31.67 -1.04
C LYS A 415 26.76 32.87 -1.61
N PRO A 416 27.19 34.12 -1.30
CA PRO A 416 26.54 35.31 -1.88
C PRO A 416 26.65 35.33 -3.42
N TYR A 417 27.77 34.90 -3.95
CA TYR A 417 28.01 34.65 -5.37
C TYR A 417 29.24 33.78 -5.56
N ALA A 418 29.34 33.16 -6.72
CA ALA A 418 30.50 32.35 -7.08
C ALA A 418 30.84 32.56 -8.54
N GLY A 419 32.15 32.55 -8.86
CA GLY A 419 32.68 32.66 -10.21
C GLY A 419 34.17 32.55 -10.15
N ASP A 420 34.83 32.56 -11.30
CA ASP A 420 36.28 32.55 -11.35
C ASP A 420 36.85 33.75 -10.58
N MET A 421 37.64 33.47 -9.57
CA MET A 421 38.25 34.45 -8.67
C MET A 421 37.26 35.26 -7.80
N LEU A 422 35.98 34.90 -7.79
CA LEU A 422 34.94 35.55 -6.97
C LEU A 422 34.27 34.51 -6.11
N GLY A 423 34.57 34.51 -4.86
CA GLY A 423 33.97 33.65 -3.85
C GLY A 423 34.79 33.67 -2.58
N TRP A 424 34.12 33.62 -1.45
CA TRP A 424 34.76 33.57 -0.13
C TRP A 424 33.96 32.67 0.80
#